data_2b1590935146ff8a1aedfb90782b6666
#
_entry.id   2b1590935146ff8a1aedfb90782b6666
#
_cell.length_a   1.000
_cell.length_b   1.000
_cell.length_c   1.000
_cell.angle_alpha   90.00
_cell.angle_beta   90.00
_cell.angle_gamma   90.00
#
_symmetry.space_group_name_H-M   'P 1'
#
loop_
_entity.id
_entity.type
_entity.pdbx_description
1 polymer ?
#
loop_
_entity_poly.entity_id
_entity_poly.type
_entity_poly.pdbx_seq_one_letter_code
_entity_poly.pdbx_strand_id
1 'polypeptide(L)'
;MTHDVASAYERRCRLLMRLAYPPRFREFRGAELLGTLLDLAEPGQRGPGVRESFDLVRAGLMLRLREHPPPWRWLLYRVFGVRLPSRHRWWARDDIRGRFFVERYVSVVMLFWVVFLVPVESGLPYWAGLAMMCCTYLMARLSRNGLRRRWLAGHEFHPDGTSYRHFDGDTRPAS
;
A
#
# COMPACT_ATOMS: atom_id res chain seq x y z
N MET A 1 22.36 -31.36 -1.21
CA MET A 1 21.22 -31.23 -0.27
C MET A 1 21.24 -29.92 0.52
N THR A 2 22.36 -29.34 0.89
CA THR A 2 22.47 -28.09 1.66
C THR A 2 21.95 -26.85 0.89
N HIS A 3 22.20 -26.79 -0.42
CA HIS A 3 21.79 -25.65 -1.28
C HIS A 3 20.27 -25.51 -1.41
N ASP A 4 19.53 -26.60 -1.38
CA ASP A 4 18.07 -26.61 -1.51
C ASP A 4 17.36 -26.15 -0.22
N VAL A 5 17.94 -26.43 0.93
CA VAL A 5 17.44 -26.01 2.24
C VAL A 5 17.62 -24.50 2.44
N ALA A 6 18.79 -23.95 2.10
CA ALA A 6 19.06 -22.52 2.16
C ALA A 6 18.11 -21.74 1.23
N SER A 7 17.84 -22.24 0.03
CA SER A 7 16.90 -21.63 -0.90
C SER A 7 15.44 -21.66 -0.39
N ALA A 8 15.06 -22.69 0.37
CA ALA A 8 13.73 -22.79 0.98
C ALA A 8 13.55 -21.78 2.12
N TYR A 9 14.56 -21.62 2.97
CA TYR A 9 14.57 -20.62 4.04
C TYR A 9 14.44 -19.20 3.47
N GLU A 10 15.25 -18.88 2.49
CA GLU A 10 15.24 -17.59 1.81
C GLU A 10 13.86 -17.26 1.19
N ARG A 11 13.24 -18.23 0.50
CA ARG A 11 11.89 -18.05 -0.09
C ARG A 11 10.85 -17.72 0.97
N ARG A 12 10.88 -18.38 2.13
CA ARG A 12 9.96 -18.13 3.24
C ARG A 12 10.17 -16.75 3.86
N CYS A 13 11.43 -16.36 4.11
CA CYS A 13 11.75 -15.02 4.59
C CYS A 13 11.28 -13.94 3.62
N ARG A 14 11.55 -14.09 2.33
CA ARG A 14 11.07 -13.17 1.28
C ARG A 14 9.55 -13.09 1.24
N LEU A 15 8.84 -14.18 1.43
CA LEU A 15 7.37 -14.20 1.50
C LEU A 15 6.86 -13.41 2.71
N LEU A 16 7.39 -13.68 3.90
CA LEU A 16 7.02 -12.97 5.12
C LEU A 16 7.29 -11.46 5.01
N MET A 17 8.46 -11.10 4.48
CA MET A 17 8.80 -9.70 4.23
C MET A 17 7.84 -9.06 3.22
N ARG A 18 7.45 -9.76 2.15
CA ARG A 18 6.50 -9.26 1.16
C ARG A 18 5.12 -9.02 1.76
N LEU A 19 4.68 -9.86 2.67
CA LEU A 19 3.37 -9.76 3.33
C LEU A 19 3.37 -8.66 4.42
N ALA A 20 4.44 -8.58 5.23
CA ALA A 20 4.47 -7.73 6.41
C ALA A 20 4.99 -6.31 6.13
N TYR A 21 6.09 -6.18 5.39
CA TYR A 21 6.77 -4.89 5.22
C TYR A 21 6.23 -4.05 4.07
N PRO A 22 6.26 -2.69 4.19
CA PRO A 22 5.91 -1.79 3.11
C PRO A 22 6.83 -1.98 1.89
N PRO A 23 6.34 -1.73 0.64
CA PRO A 23 7.17 -1.84 -0.57
C PRO A 23 8.44 -1.02 -0.50
N ARG A 24 8.35 0.22 -0.01
CA ARG A 24 9.50 1.12 0.17
C ARG A 24 10.60 0.51 1.04
N PHE A 25 10.25 -0.04 2.20
CA PHE A 25 11.23 -0.66 3.08
C PHE A 25 11.96 -1.81 2.37
N ARG A 26 11.22 -2.61 1.61
CA ARG A 26 11.79 -3.74 0.85
C ARG A 26 12.73 -3.28 -0.28
N GLU A 27 12.41 -2.15 -0.92
CA GLU A 27 13.25 -1.54 -1.97
C GLU A 27 14.60 -1.07 -1.42
N PHE A 28 14.62 -0.45 -0.23
CA PHE A 28 15.83 0.16 0.33
C PHE A 28 16.59 -0.73 1.31
N ARG A 29 15.91 -1.51 2.14
CA ARG A 29 16.51 -2.31 3.21
C ARG A 29 16.16 -3.79 3.15
N GLY A 30 15.42 -4.23 2.16
CA GLY A 30 14.99 -5.61 2.06
C GLY A 30 16.13 -6.59 1.91
N ALA A 31 17.17 -6.25 1.13
CA ALA A 31 18.35 -7.07 0.94
C ALA A 31 19.18 -7.20 2.23
N GLU A 32 19.38 -6.09 2.96
CA GLU A 32 20.08 -6.06 4.24
C GLU A 32 19.38 -6.93 5.29
N LEU A 33 18.07 -6.75 5.46
CA LEU A 33 17.28 -7.55 6.40
C LEU A 33 17.32 -9.04 6.03
N LEU A 34 17.22 -9.36 4.74
CA LEU A 34 17.30 -10.74 4.29
C LEU A 34 18.68 -11.34 4.57
N GLY A 35 19.77 -10.59 4.31
CA GLY A 35 21.13 -11.00 4.65
C GLY A 35 21.26 -11.35 6.12
N THR A 36 20.83 -10.44 7.01
CA THR A 36 20.85 -10.65 8.46
C THR A 36 20.07 -11.91 8.88
N LEU A 37 18.90 -12.15 8.27
CA LEU A 37 18.11 -13.36 8.57
C LEU A 37 18.81 -14.64 8.10
N LEU A 38 19.52 -14.60 6.97
CA LEU A 38 20.28 -15.74 6.47
C LEU A 38 21.53 -16.02 7.33
N ASP A 39 22.18 -14.97 7.83
CA ASP A 39 23.35 -15.11 8.72
C ASP A 39 22.97 -15.70 10.08
N LEU A 40 21.75 -15.45 10.55
CA LEU A 40 21.23 -16.00 11.81
C LEU A 40 20.62 -17.40 11.65
N ALA A 41 20.46 -17.91 10.43
CA ALA A 41 19.84 -19.19 10.18
C ALA A 41 20.75 -20.34 10.63
N GLU A 42 20.18 -21.29 11.38
CA GLU A 42 20.92 -22.51 11.76
C GLU A 42 21.10 -23.45 10.57
N PRO A 43 22.24 -24.21 10.53
CA PRO A 43 22.47 -25.18 9.48
C PRO A 43 21.35 -26.23 9.41
N GLY A 44 20.74 -26.38 8.22
CA GLY A 44 19.64 -27.32 8.00
C GLY A 44 18.23 -26.76 8.26
N GLN A 45 18.10 -25.53 8.70
CA GLN A 45 16.82 -24.88 8.94
C GLN A 45 16.10 -24.55 7.61
N ARG A 46 14.87 -25.06 7.44
CA ARG A 46 14.08 -24.85 6.21
C ARG A 46 13.22 -23.58 6.19
N GLY A 47 13.21 -22.83 7.29
CA GLY A 47 12.45 -21.59 7.42
C GLY A 47 12.61 -20.98 8.80
N PRO A 48 12.29 -19.68 8.97
CA PRO A 48 12.36 -19.02 10.26
C PRO A 48 11.44 -19.71 11.28
N GLY A 49 11.87 -19.77 12.52
CA GLY A 49 11.09 -20.30 13.62
C GLY A 49 9.75 -19.55 13.78
N VAL A 50 8.81 -20.15 14.49
CA VAL A 50 7.48 -19.53 14.70
C VAL A 50 7.62 -18.17 15.39
N ARG A 51 8.47 -18.08 16.43
CA ARG A 51 8.74 -16.83 17.14
C ARG A 51 9.38 -15.77 16.25
N GLU A 52 10.41 -16.15 15.50
CA GLU A 52 11.09 -15.27 14.54
C GLU A 52 10.12 -14.76 13.45
N SER A 53 9.29 -15.66 12.92
CA SER A 53 8.26 -15.32 11.94
C SER A 53 7.26 -14.32 12.51
N PHE A 54 6.83 -14.51 13.75
CA PHE A 54 5.92 -13.61 14.44
C PHE A 54 6.56 -12.23 14.69
N ASP A 55 7.79 -12.20 15.18
CA ASP A 55 8.51 -10.96 15.43
C ASP A 55 8.75 -10.18 14.12
N LEU A 56 9.12 -10.88 13.05
CA LEU A 56 9.28 -10.30 11.73
C LEU A 56 7.98 -9.69 11.21
N VAL A 57 6.88 -10.43 11.29
CA VAL A 57 5.55 -9.95 10.87
C VAL A 57 5.10 -8.77 11.73
N ARG A 58 5.24 -8.87 13.05
CA ARG A 58 4.89 -7.79 13.98
C ARG A 58 5.66 -6.51 13.68
N ALA A 59 6.98 -6.60 13.50
CA ALA A 59 7.82 -5.44 13.17
C ALA A 59 7.37 -4.79 11.85
N GLY A 60 7.12 -5.58 10.82
CA GLY A 60 6.64 -5.07 9.53
C GLY A 60 5.26 -4.41 9.60
N LEU A 61 4.33 -5.00 10.35
CA LEU A 61 2.99 -4.43 10.57
C LEU A 61 3.05 -3.13 11.38
N MET A 62 3.88 -3.08 12.42
CA MET A 62 4.10 -1.84 13.19
C MET A 62 4.66 -0.72 12.33
N LEU A 63 5.58 -1.04 11.44
CA LEU A 63 6.12 -0.08 10.47
C LEU A 63 5.02 0.45 9.54
N ARG A 64 4.16 -0.43 9.00
CA ARG A 64 3.00 -0.03 8.19
C ARG A 64 2.03 0.88 8.94
N LEU A 65 1.71 0.54 10.20
CA LEU A 65 0.81 1.34 11.02
C LEU A 65 1.37 2.72 11.33
N ARG A 66 2.69 2.80 11.59
CA ARG A 66 3.37 4.07 11.84
C ARG A 66 3.38 5.00 10.63
N GLU A 67 3.47 4.44 9.43
CA GLU A 67 3.44 5.20 8.17
C GLU A 67 2.01 5.58 7.75
N HIS A 68 0.99 4.91 8.29
CA HIS A 68 -0.40 5.14 7.92
C HIS A 68 -0.87 6.53 8.40
N PRO A 69 -1.56 7.30 7.55
CA PRO A 69 -2.16 8.56 7.96
C PRO A 69 -3.28 8.33 8.99
N PRO A 70 -3.58 9.31 9.86
CA PRO A 70 -4.72 9.25 10.77
C PRO A 70 -6.03 9.00 10.02
N PRO A 71 -7.01 8.27 10.60
CA PRO A 71 -8.23 7.84 9.90
C PRO A 71 -8.99 8.98 9.22
N TRP A 72 -9.11 10.14 9.88
CA TRP A 72 -9.80 11.29 9.31
C TRP A 72 -9.08 11.89 8.08
N ARG A 73 -7.73 11.94 8.09
CA ARG A 73 -6.93 12.38 6.93
C ARG A 73 -6.98 11.38 5.80
N TRP A 74 -6.99 10.10 6.14
CA TRP A 74 -7.20 9.03 5.18
C TRP A 74 -8.56 9.15 4.49
N LEU A 75 -9.63 9.45 5.26
CA LEU A 75 -10.97 9.66 4.72
C LEU A 75 -11.01 10.87 3.78
N LEU A 76 -10.48 12.03 4.20
CA LEU A 76 -10.38 13.22 3.36
C LEU A 76 -9.61 12.96 2.06
N TYR A 77 -8.49 12.25 2.17
CA TYR A 77 -7.73 11.84 1.00
C TYR A 77 -8.57 10.96 0.07
N ARG A 78 -9.31 9.99 0.60
CA ARG A 78 -10.08 9.03 -0.19
C ARG A 78 -11.32 9.65 -0.86
N VAL A 79 -12.09 10.44 -0.12
CA VAL A 79 -13.38 10.98 -0.59
C VAL A 79 -13.18 12.25 -1.40
N PHE A 80 -12.37 13.17 -0.89
CA PHE A 80 -12.22 14.51 -1.46
C PHE A 80 -10.91 14.71 -2.22
N GLY A 81 -10.03 13.72 -2.28
CA GLY A 81 -8.73 13.85 -2.95
C GLY A 81 -7.77 14.86 -2.28
N VAL A 82 -7.99 15.17 -1.00
CA VAL A 82 -7.16 16.12 -0.26
C VAL A 82 -5.73 15.61 -0.17
N ARG A 83 -4.75 16.47 -0.45
CA ARG A 83 -3.33 16.15 -0.35
C ARG A 83 -2.95 15.75 1.08
N LEU A 84 -2.20 14.67 1.19
CA LEU A 84 -1.61 14.25 2.46
C LEU A 84 -0.36 15.09 2.77
N PRO A 85 -0.07 15.35 4.08
CA PRO A 85 1.18 15.97 4.50
C PRO A 85 2.41 15.20 4.00
N SER A 86 3.55 15.91 3.85
CA SER A 86 4.80 15.37 3.32
C SER A 86 5.23 14.04 3.96
N ARG A 87 5.06 13.90 5.28
CA ARG A 87 5.40 12.66 6.01
C ARG A 87 4.64 11.41 5.56
N HIS A 88 3.40 11.55 5.00
CA HIS A 88 2.58 10.44 4.54
C HIS A 88 2.56 10.31 3.01
N ARG A 89 3.34 11.11 2.31
CA ARG A 89 3.39 11.18 0.85
C ARG A 89 3.81 9.86 0.22
N TRP A 90 4.79 9.20 0.81
CA TRP A 90 5.27 7.90 0.37
C TRP A 90 4.23 6.79 0.54
N TRP A 91 3.47 6.86 1.63
CA TRP A 91 2.33 5.97 1.83
C TRP A 91 1.27 6.18 0.73
N ALA A 92 0.95 7.43 0.37
CA ALA A 92 0.03 7.73 -0.72
C ALA A 92 0.53 7.18 -2.06
N ARG A 93 1.83 7.31 -2.37
CA ARG A 93 2.44 6.71 -3.56
C ARG A 93 2.21 5.20 -3.62
N ASP A 94 2.52 4.51 -2.55
CA ASP A 94 2.41 3.05 -2.47
C ASP A 94 0.95 2.60 -2.56
N ASP A 95 0.02 3.35 -1.98
CA ASP A 95 -1.40 3.12 -2.09
C ASP A 95 -1.91 3.28 -3.53
N ILE A 96 -1.53 4.39 -4.22
CA ILE A 96 -1.93 4.67 -5.62
C ILE A 96 -1.35 3.62 -6.58
N ARG A 97 -0.12 3.17 -6.37
CA ARG A 97 0.51 2.10 -7.17
C ARG A 97 -0.04 0.72 -6.85
N GLY A 98 -0.70 0.57 -5.71
CA GLY A 98 -1.28 -0.69 -5.27
C GLY A 98 -2.22 -1.30 -6.31
N ARG A 99 -2.25 -2.65 -6.36
CA ARG A 99 -3.08 -3.41 -7.31
C ARG A 99 -4.56 -3.04 -7.22
N PHE A 100 -5.05 -2.85 -6.00
CA PHE A 100 -6.46 -2.61 -5.69
C PHE A 100 -6.77 -1.12 -5.42
N PHE A 101 -6.00 -0.18 -6.00
CA PHE A 101 -6.23 1.24 -5.79
C PHE A 101 -7.62 1.69 -6.25
N VAL A 102 -8.00 1.31 -7.47
CA VAL A 102 -9.29 1.70 -8.08
C VAL A 102 -10.44 1.08 -7.30
N GLU A 103 -10.34 -0.19 -6.96
CA GLU A 103 -11.36 -0.92 -6.21
C GLU A 103 -11.59 -0.27 -4.84
N ARG A 104 -10.52 0.02 -4.10
CA ARG A 104 -10.60 0.71 -2.79
C ARG A 104 -11.14 2.15 -2.92
N TYR A 105 -10.72 2.88 -3.96
CA TYR A 105 -11.22 4.22 -4.22
C TYR A 105 -12.72 4.20 -4.47
N VAL A 106 -13.17 3.38 -5.40
CA VAL A 106 -14.60 3.27 -5.74
C VAL A 106 -15.42 2.80 -4.55
N SER A 107 -14.95 1.78 -3.80
CA SER A 107 -15.68 1.28 -2.62
C SER A 107 -15.93 2.36 -1.57
N VAL A 108 -14.92 3.20 -1.28
CA VAL A 108 -15.08 4.28 -0.30
C VAL A 108 -16.00 5.39 -0.82
N VAL A 109 -15.86 5.77 -2.09
CA VAL A 109 -16.75 6.75 -2.71
C VAL A 109 -18.19 6.22 -2.71
N MET A 110 -18.41 4.96 -3.06
CA MET A 110 -19.73 4.34 -3.05
C MET A 110 -20.33 4.27 -1.65
N LEU A 111 -19.54 3.88 -0.66
CA LEU A 111 -19.98 3.88 0.74
C LEU A 111 -20.41 5.29 1.18
N PHE A 112 -19.64 6.32 0.82
CA PHE A 112 -20.00 7.70 1.10
C PHE A 112 -21.33 8.08 0.46
N TRP A 113 -21.54 7.74 -0.82
CA TRP A 113 -22.80 7.98 -1.53
C TRP A 113 -23.98 7.26 -0.87
N VAL A 114 -23.82 5.99 -0.52
CA VAL A 114 -24.89 5.20 0.13
C VAL A 114 -25.26 5.81 1.49
N VAL A 115 -24.29 6.19 2.30
CA VAL A 115 -24.54 6.69 3.66
C VAL A 115 -25.14 8.09 3.66
N PHE A 116 -24.72 8.98 2.75
CA PHE A 116 -25.08 10.39 2.81
C PHE A 116 -26.15 10.82 1.79
N LEU A 117 -26.34 10.09 0.69
CA LEU A 117 -27.23 10.51 -0.39
C LEU A 117 -28.46 9.62 -0.56
N VAL A 118 -28.39 8.34 -0.19
CA VAL A 118 -29.56 7.45 -0.24
C VAL A 118 -30.64 7.80 0.78
N PRO A 119 -30.33 8.32 1.99
CA PRO A 119 -31.37 8.75 2.93
C PRO A 119 -32.13 10.00 2.53
N VAL A 120 -31.61 10.79 1.58
CA VAL A 120 -32.37 11.89 0.99
C VAL A 120 -33.41 11.25 0.07
N GLU A 121 -34.69 11.31 0.43
CA GLU A 121 -35.88 10.82 -0.28
C GLU A 121 -35.81 11.03 -1.81
N SER A 122 -34.86 10.34 -2.45
CA SER A 122 -34.76 10.32 -3.89
C SER A 122 -35.81 9.30 -4.35
N GLY A 123 -36.88 9.74 -4.94
CA GLY A 123 -37.86 8.84 -5.62
C GLY A 123 -37.24 8.08 -6.79
N LEU A 124 -35.90 7.91 -6.79
CA LEU A 124 -35.13 7.16 -7.77
C LEU A 124 -35.31 5.65 -7.50
N PRO A 125 -35.67 4.89 -8.51
CA PRO A 125 -35.79 3.45 -8.37
C PRO A 125 -34.41 2.80 -8.09
N TYR A 126 -34.35 1.77 -7.28
CA TYR A 126 -33.11 1.09 -6.86
C TYR A 126 -32.22 0.67 -8.02
N TRP A 127 -32.78 0.27 -9.17
CA TRP A 127 -32.01 -0.09 -10.36
C TRP A 127 -31.23 1.09 -10.94
N ALA A 128 -31.74 2.33 -10.84
CA ALA A 128 -31.01 3.51 -11.33
C ALA A 128 -29.75 3.79 -10.48
N GLY A 129 -29.85 3.61 -9.15
CA GLY A 129 -28.70 3.68 -8.25
C GLY A 129 -27.67 2.60 -8.57
N LEU A 130 -28.11 1.39 -8.79
CA LEU A 130 -27.24 0.27 -9.16
C LEU A 130 -26.54 0.49 -10.52
N ALA A 131 -27.29 0.97 -11.52
CA ALA A 131 -26.73 1.29 -12.83
C ALA A 131 -25.68 2.39 -12.74
N MET A 132 -25.93 3.45 -11.96
CA MET A 132 -24.96 4.52 -11.72
C MET A 132 -23.70 4.00 -11.03
N MET A 133 -23.82 3.13 -10.05
CA MET A 133 -22.68 2.46 -9.39
C MET A 133 -21.85 1.65 -10.38
N CYS A 134 -22.51 0.81 -11.20
CA CYS A 134 -21.83 0.01 -12.22
C CYS A 134 -21.11 0.89 -13.25
N CYS A 135 -21.76 1.95 -13.74
CA CYS A 135 -21.14 2.90 -14.67
C CYS A 135 -19.92 3.59 -14.04
N THR A 136 -20.04 4.08 -12.80
CA THR A 136 -18.92 4.72 -12.09
C THR A 136 -17.74 3.77 -11.92
N TYR A 137 -18.01 2.53 -11.52
CA TYR A 137 -16.97 1.50 -11.41
C TYR A 137 -16.30 1.22 -12.74
N LEU A 138 -17.09 1.01 -13.78
CA LEU A 138 -16.58 0.72 -15.13
C LEU A 138 -15.73 1.88 -15.66
N MET A 139 -16.21 3.12 -15.53
CA MET A 139 -15.47 4.32 -15.93
C MET A 139 -14.17 4.48 -15.16
N ALA A 140 -14.17 4.26 -13.84
CA ALA A 140 -12.96 4.31 -13.03
C ALA A 140 -11.96 3.21 -13.43
N ARG A 141 -12.45 2.04 -13.80
CA ARG A 141 -11.61 0.93 -14.25
C ARG A 141 -11.00 1.17 -15.64
N LEU A 142 -11.79 1.70 -16.57
CA LEU A 142 -11.33 2.05 -17.93
C LEU A 142 -10.32 3.20 -17.88
N SER A 143 -10.56 4.21 -17.03
CA SER A 143 -9.66 5.35 -16.85
C SER A 143 -8.56 5.14 -15.79
N ARG A 144 -8.33 3.90 -15.36
CA ARG A 144 -7.38 3.53 -14.29
C ARG A 144 -6.02 4.21 -14.40
N ASN A 145 -5.43 4.21 -15.58
CA ASN A 145 -4.11 4.79 -15.80
C ASN A 145 -4.13 6.32 -15.72
N GLY A 146 -5.18 6.96 -16.25
CA GLY A 146 -5.38 8.40 -16.15
C GLY A 146 -5.62 8.84 -14.70
N LEU A 147 -6.45 8.10 -13.98
CA LEU A 147 -6.72 8.34 -12.56
C LEU A 147 -5.43 8.24 -11.73
N ARG A 148 -4.65 7.18 -11.90
CA ARG A 148 -3.36 7.02 -11.21
C ARG A 148 -2.39 8.15 -11.49
N ARG A 149 -2.23 8.55 -12.77
CA ARG A 149 -1.34 9.66 -13.16
C ARG A 149 -1.77 10.97 -12.49
N ARG A 150 -3.07 11.29 -12.49
CA ARG A 150 -3.58 12.49 -11.83
C ARG A 150 -3.32 12.49 -10.32
N TRP A 151 -3.54 11.35 -9.65
CA TRP A 151 -3.31 11.22 -8.22
C TRP A 151 -1.83 11.28 -7.87
N LEU A 152 -0.95 10.65 -8.64
CA LEU A 152 0.50 10.75 -8.46
C LEU A 152 0.99 12.19 -8.65
N ALA A 153 0.57 12.86 -9.73
CA ALA A 153 0.92 14.26 -9.99
C ALA A 153 0.43 15.17 -8.85
N GLY A 154 -0.78 14.93 -8.33
CA GLY A 154 -1.32 15.64 -7.17
C GLY A 154 -0.45 15.51 -5.91
N HIS A 155 0.32 14.44 -5.75
CA HIS A 155 1.24 14.20 -4.63
C HIS A 155 2.72 14.42 -4.98
N GLU A 156 3.00 15.11 -6.08
CA GLU A 156 4.35 15.46 -6.54
C GLU A 156 5.22 14.25 -6.93
N PHE A 157 4.59 13.24 -7.53
CA PHE A 157 5.27 12.10 -8.12
C PHE A 157 5.10 12.04 -9.63
N HIS A 158 6.15 11.59 -10.32
CA HIS A 158 6.07 11.19 -11.73
C HIS A 158 5.17 9.95 -11.92
N PRO A 159 4.68 9.67 -13.14
CA PRO A 159 3.91 8.46 -13.42
C PRO A 159 4.63 7.15 -13.08
N ASP A 160 5.96 7.15 -13.07
CA ASP A 160 6.83 6.04 -12.66
C ASP A 160 6.95 5.91 -11.13
N GLY A 161 6.45 6.91 -10.38
CA GLY A 161 6.49 6.97 -8.91
C GLY A 161 7.76 7.58 -8.35
N THR A 162 8.63 8.16 -9.17
CA THR A 162 9.76 8.98 -8.70
C THR A 162 9.26 10.34 -8.21
N SER A 163 9.92 10.93 -7.22
CA SER A 163 9.55 12.24 -6.67
C SER A 163 10.04 13.37 -7.55
N TYR A 164 9.23 14.40 -7.81
CA TYR A 164 9.65 15.63 -8.50
C TYR A 164 10.69 16.42 -7.72
N ARG A 165 10.66 16.37 -6.40
CA ARG A 165 11.62 17.07 -5.54
C ARG A 165 12.47 16.06 -4.77
N HIS A 166 13.78 16.29 -4.76
CA HIS A 166 14.69 15.69 -3.78
C HIS A 166 14.34 16.35 -2.45
N PHE A 167 13.71 15.61 -1.55
CA PHE A 167 13.44 16.10 -0.19
C PHE A 167 14.62 15.75 0.69
N ASP A 168 15.07 16.72 1.50
CA ASP A 168 16.15 16.56 2.49
C ASP A 168 15.90 15.43 3.52
N GLY A 169 14.69 14.88 3.59
CA GLY A 169 14.39 13.70 4.39
C GLY A 169 14.72 12.35 3.73
N ASP A 170 15.18 12.36 2.47
CA ASP A 170 15.69 11.18 1.75
C ASP A 170 17.23 11.07 1.86
N THR A 171 17.87 12.00 2.57
CA THR A 171 19.26 11.83 2.95
C THR A 171 19.35 10.58 3.81
N ARG A 172 19.98 9.53 3.24
CA ARG A 172 20.49 8.39 3.99
C ARG A 172 21.12 8.91 5.27
N PRO A 173 20.89 8.30 6.44
CA PRO A 173 21.82 8.51 7.52
C PRO A 173 23.20 8.18 6.95
N ALA A 174 24.07 9.19 6.92
CA ALA A 174 25.48 8.98 6.60
C ALA A 174 25.95 7.83 7.50
N SER A 175 26.55 6.86 6.86
CA SER A 175 27.20 5.69 7.43
C SER A 175 27.99 6.00 8.67
#